data_cb1aa3674cc54e3a73da4334d991a70d
#
_entry.id   cb1aa3674cc54e3a73da4334d991a70d
#
_cell.length_a   1.000
_cell.length_b   1.000
_cell.length_c   1.000
_cell.angle_alpha   90.00
_cell.angle_beta   90.00
_cell.angle_gamma   90.00
#
_symmetry.space_group_name_H-M   'P 1'
#
loop_
_entity.id
_entity.type
_entity.pdbx_description
1 polymer ?
#
loop_
_entity_poly.entity_id
_entity_poly.type
_entity_poly.pdbx_seq_one_letter_code
_entity_poly.pdbx_strand_id
1 'polypeptide(L)'
;MNKNRLVWASRRGMLELDLILAPFVENVYDSLAEDDQLRFEVLLECEDQTLFMWFMQREQPIDPNMQRILQIIRESRKQLSKVSS
;
A
#
# COMPACT_ATOMS: atom_id res chain seq x y z
N MET A 1 -4.80 -8.81 -10.82
CA MET A 1 -5.76 -9.23 -9.77
C MET A 1 -7.02 -8.40 -9.92
N ASN A 2 -8.18 -9.00 -9.72
CA ASN A 2 -9.40 -8.21 -9.86
C ASN A 2 -9.59 -7.32 -8.62
N LYS A 3 -10.29 -6.20 -8.79
CA LYS A 3 -10.37 -5.19 -7.73
C LYS A 3 -11.05 -5.70 -6.45
N ASN A 4 -12.06 -6.56 -6.59
CA ASN A 4 -12.70 -7.14 -5.42
C ASN A 4 -11.73 -7.98 -4.59
N ARG A 5 -10.87 -8.74 -5.26
CA ARG A 5 -9.84 -9.52 -4.57
C ARG A 5 -8.81 -8.61 -3.90
N LEU A 6 -8.47 -7.50 -4.56
CA LEU A 6 -7.55 -6.53 -3.98
C LEU A 6 -8.11 -5.91 -2.72
N VAL A 7 -9.38 -5.55 -2.73
CA VAL A 7 -10.03 -4.98 -1.54
C VAL A 7 -9.96 -5.99 -0.39
N TRP A 8 -10.26 -7.26 -0.65
CA TRP A 8 -10.18 -8.28 0.38
C TRP A 8 -8.74 -8.50 0.85
N ALA A 9 -7.79 -8.56 -0.08
CA ALA A 9 -6.38 -8.79 0.26
C ALA A 9 -5.78 -7.60 1.02
N SER A 10 -6.33 -6.40 0.84
CA SER A 10 -5.85 -5.22 1.56
C SER A 10 -6.38 -5.14 2.99
N ARG A 11 -7.42 -5.92 3.30
CA ARG A 11 -7.96 -5.98 4.65
C ARG A 11 -7.16 -6.98 5.46
N ARG A 12 -6.50 -6.46 6.48
CA ARG A 12 -5.67 -7.25 7.39
C ARG A 12 -6.31 -7.22 8.76
N GLY A 13 -5.88 -8.04 9.67
CA GLY A 13 -6.36 -7.98 11.03
C GLY A 13 -5.84 -6.80 11.83
N MET A 14 -5.10 -5.91 11.20
CA MET A 14 -4.46 -4.77 11.85
C MET A 14 -5.05 -3.47 11.30
N LEU A 15 -5.71 -2.72 12.17
CA LEU A 15 -6.41 -1.50 11.78
C LEU A 15 -5.48 -0.48 11.10
N GLU A 16 -4.27 -0.34 11.60
CA GLU A 16 -3.30 0.61 11.03
C GLU A 16 -3.03 0.34 9.57
N LEU A 17 -2.93 -0.94 9.20
CA LEU A 17 -2.70 -1.32 7.80
C LEU A 17 -3.96 -1.08 6.96
N ASP A 18 -5.12 -1.38 7.51
CA ASP A 18 -6.38 -1.15 6.79
C ASP A 18 -6.57 0.33 6.46
N LEU A 19 -6.22 1.21 7.39
CA LEU A 19 -6.33 2.65 7.21
C LEU A 19 -5.40 3.18 6.11
N ILE A 20 -4.31 2.47 5.83
CA ILE A 20 -3.36 2.84 4.79
C ILE A 20 -3.75 2.21 3.46
N LEU A 21 -4.02 0.92 3.46
CA LEU A 21 -4.17 0.13 2.23
C LEU A 21 -5.53 0.30 1.57
N ALA A 22 -6.60 0.37 2.36
CA ALA A 22 -7.95 0.46 1.78
C ALA A 22 -8.15 1.74 0.97
N PRO A 23 -7.81 2.94 1.47
CA PRO A 23 -7.93 4.15 0.65
C PRO A 23 -7.05 4.11 -0.59
N PHE A 24 -5.88 3.50 -0.50
CA PHE A 24 -4.99 3.38 -1.64
C PHE A 24 -5.62 2.54 -2.74
N VAL A 25 -6.22 1.40 -2.40
CA VAL A 25 -6.90 0.56 -3.38
C VAL A 25 -8.08 1.30 -4.00
N GLU A 26 -8.85 2.02 -3.20
CA GLU A 26 -10.04 2.69 -3.68
C GLU A 26 -9.75 3.90 -4.56
N ASN A 27 -8.69 4.65 -4.25
CA ASN A 27 -8.48 5.96 -4.86
C ASN A 27 -7.26 6.05 -5.77
N VAL A 28 -6.29 5.17 -5.63
CA VAL A 28 -4.99 5.32 -6.30
C VAL A 28 -4.65 4.15 -7.21
N TYR A 29 -4.98 2.92 -6.80
CA TYR A 29 -4.53 1.72 -7.49
C TYR A 29 -4.85 1.74 -8.98
N ASP A 30 -6.07 2.12 -9.36
CA ASP A 30 -6.48 2.11 -10.76
C ASP A 30 -5.69 3.08 -11.63
N SER A 31 -5.13 4.12 -11.04
CA SER A 31 -4.36 5.13 -11.76
C SER A 31 -2.88 4.76 -11.89
N LEU A 32 -2.43 3.70 -11.24
CA LEU A 32 -1.03 3.31 -11.28
C LEU A 32 -0.66 2.70 -12.63
N ALA A 33 0.60 2.88 -13.03
CA ALA A 33 1.15 2.11 -14.12
C ALA A 33 1.08 0.62 -13.81
N GLU A 34 0.99 -0.19 -14.85
CA GLU A 34 0.83 -1.64 -14.70
C GLU A 34 1.92 -2.25 -13.83
N ASP A 35 3.17 -1.80 -14.00
CA ASP A 35 4.29 -2.28 -13.20
C ASP A 35 4.09 -1.99 -11.72
N ASP A 36 3.57 -0.82 -11.40
CA ASP A 36 3.34 -0.44 -10.01
C ASP A 36 2.15 -1.18 -9.42
N GLN A 37 1.15 -1.49 -10.24
CA GLN A 37 0.04 -2.34 -9.79
C GLN A 37 0.54 -3.73 -9.40
N LEU A 38 1.45 -4.30 -10.20
CA LEU A 38 2.04 -5.59 -9.86
C LEU A 38 2.88 -5.52 -8.58
N ARG A 39 3.63 -4.44 -8.40
CA ARG A 39 4.39 -4.25 -7.17
C ARG A 39 3.47 -4.20 -5.95
N PHE A 40 2.34 -3.54 -6.08
CA PHE A 40 1.38 -3.48 -4.99
C PHE A 40 0.79 -4.85 -4.67
N GLU A 41 0.49 -5.65 -5.70
CA GLU A 41 0.00 -7.01 -5.49
C GLU A 41 1.01 -7.88 -4.74
N VAL A 42 2.29 -7.75 -5.09
CA VAL A 42 3.36 -8.46 -4.38
C VAL A 42 3.46 -7.98 -2.93
N LEU A 43 3.30 -6.67 -2.71
CA LEU A 43 3.32 -6.11 -1.37
C LEU A 43 2.24 -6.76 -0.49
N LEU A 44 1.05 -6.98 -1.05
CA LEU A 44 -0.05 -7.58 -0.30
C LEU A 44 0.20 -9.04 0.10
N GLU A 45 1.20 -9.69 -0.48
CA GLU A 45 1.59 -11.04 -0.07
C GLU A 45 2.44 -11.06 1.18
N CYS A 46 2.96 -9.92 1.61
CA CYS A 46 3.79 -9.83 2.80
C CYS A 46 2.94 -9.94 4.07
N GLU A 47 3.60 -10.36 5.16
CA GLU A 47 2.92 -10.48 6.45
C GLU A 47 2.59 -9.12 7.04
N ASP A 48 1.54 -9.07 7.87
CA ASP A 48 1.09 -7.84 8.50
C ASP A 48 2.20 -7.16 9.29
N GLN A 49 2.95 -7.93 10.06
CA GLN A 49 4.00 -7.36 10.88
C GLN A 49 5.10 -6.72 10.02
N THR A 50 5.47 -7.37 8.92
CA THR A 50 6.45 -6.81 7.99
C THR A 50 5.95 -5.49 7.41
N LEU A 51 4.72 -5.46 6.94
CA LEU A 51 4.13 -4.24 6.40
C LEU A 51 4.06 -3.14 7.45
N PHE A 52 3.69 -3.48 8.66
CA PHE A 52 3.62 -2.51 9.74
C PHE A 52 4.98 -1.87 10.00
N MET A 53 6.03 -2.68 10.07
CA MET A 53 7.39 -2.17 10.30
C MET A 53 7.83 -1.24 9.16
N TRP A 54 7.50 -1.59 7.93
CA TRP A 54 7.81 -0.74 6.78
C TRP A 54 7.04 0.59 6.82
N PHE A 55 5.74 0.56 7.09
CA PHE A 55 4.93 1.77 7.13
C PHE A 55 5.29 2.67 8.30
N MET A 56 5.71 2.09 9.42
CA MET A 56 6.18 2.87 10.57
C MET A 56 7.63 3.31 10.40
N GLN A 57 8.27 2.96 9.30
CA GLN A 57 9.66 3.30 8.98
C GLN A 57 10.66 2.78 10.02
N ARG A 58 10.33 1.67 10.65
CA ARG A 58 11.23 0.99 11.58
C ARG A 58 12.17 0.04 10.89
N GLU A 59 11.77 -0.44 9.72
CA GLU A 59 12.58 -1.25 8.83
C GLU A 59 12.33 -0.81 7.41
N GLN A 60 13.26 -1.12 6.50
CA GLN A 60 13.08 -0.85 5.09
C GLN A 60 13.29 -2.13 4.31
N PRO A 61 12.48 -2.36 3.26
CA PRO A 61 12.68 -3.54 2.43
C PRO A 61 13.99 -3.42 1.65
N ILE A 62 14.63 -4.57 1.44
CA ILE A 62 15.82 -4.65 0.62
C ILE A 62 15.45 -4.58 -0.86
N ASP A 63 14.28 -5.11 -1.22
CA ASP A 63 13.80 -5.18 -2.60
C ASP A 63 13.47 -3.78 -3.12
N PRO A 64 14.12 -3.33 -4.21
CA PRO A 64 13.82 -2.00 -4.78
C PRO A 64 12.36 -1.85 -5.22
N ASN A 65 11.71 -2.93 -5.63
CA ASN A 65 10.29 -2.88 -6.02
C ASN A 65 9.41 -2.55 -4.83
N MET A 66 9.72 -3.09 -3.67
CA MET A 66 8.98 -2.78 -2.45
C MET A 66 9.27 -1.37 -1.98
N GLN A 67 10.51 -0.91 -2.09
CA GLN A 67 10.87 0.46 -1.76
C GLN A 67 10.07 1.45 -2.61
N ARG A 68 9.95 1.17 -3.90
CA ARG A 68 9.22 2.05 -4.81
C ARG A 68 7.73 2.10 -4.48
N ILE A 69 7.08 0.97 -4.30
CA ILE A 69 5.64 0.99 -4.02
C ILE A 69 5.32 1.62 -2.67
N LEU A 70 6.18 1.42 -1.68
CA LEU A 70 6.01 2.08 -0.39
C LEU A 70 6.12 3.60 -0.53
N GLN A 71 7.04 4.09 -1.36
CA GLN A 71 7.17 5.51 -1.61
C GLN A 71 5.90 6.08 -2.26
N ILE A 72 5.35 5.36 -3.24
CA ILE A 72 4.12 5.78 -3.91
C ILE A 72 2.98 5.87 -2.91
N ILE A 73 2.86 4.87 -2.05
CA ILE A 73 1.80 4.85 -1.03
C ILE A 73 1.95 6.03 -0.07
N ARG A 74 3.18 6.30 0.39
CA ARG A 74 3.43 7.42 1.30
C ARG A 74 3.09 8.76 0.67
N GLU A 75 3.45 8.95 -0.59
CA GLU A 75 3.17 10.20 -1.29
C GLU A 75 1.68 10.39 -1.51
N SER A 76 0.95 9.33 -1.83
CA SER A 76 -0.49 9.42 -2.01
C SER A 76 -1.19 9.81 -0.71
N ARG A 77 -0.70 9.32 0.43
CA ARG A 77 -1.25 9.69 1.74
C ARG A 77 -1.03 11.16 2.06
N LYS A 78 0.13 11.70 1.69
CA LYS A 78 0.41 13.12 1.87
C LYS A 78 -0.56 13.98 1.07
N GLN A 79 -0.84 13.59 -0.17
CA GLN A 79 -1.80 14.31 -1.01
C GLN A 79 -3.20 14.26 -0.44
N LEU A 80 -3.64 13.10 0.03
CA LEU A 80 -4.95 12.95 0.65
C LEU A 80 -5.06 13.81 1.92
N SER A 81 -4.01 13.88 2.72
CA SER A 81 -3.98 14.72 3.92
C SER A 81 -4.10 16.20 3.56
N LYS A 82 -3.44 16.63 2.48
CA LYS A 82 -3.54 18.02 2.04
C LYS A 82 -4.94 18.37 1.56
N VAL A 83 -5.60 17.45 0.88
CA VAL A 83 -6.95 17.68 0.36
C VAL A 83 -7.95 17.76 1.50
N SER A 84 -7.74 17.01 2.56
CA SER A 84 -8.68 16.96 3.68
C SER A 84 -8.49 18.10 4.68
N SER A 85 -7.47 18.90 4.51
CA SER A 85 -7.25 20.06 5.38
C SER A 85 -7.82 21.37 4.73
#